data_771613ef55595cf83571b82b86d1ec03
#
_entry.id   771613ef55595cf83571b82b86d1ec03
#
_cell.length_a   1.000
_cell.length_b   1.000
_cell.length_c   1.000
_cell.angle_alpha   90.00
_cell.angle_beta   90.00
_cell.angle_gamma   90.00
#
_symmetry.space_group_name_H-M   'P 1'
#
loop_
_entity.id
_entity.type
_entity.pdbx_description
1 polymer ?
#
loop_
_entity_poly.entity_id
_entity_poly.type
_entity_poly.pdbx_seq_one_letter_code
_entity_poly.pdbx_strand_id
1 'polypeptide(L)'
;MKRASVLVIVVMALLATTAAVLAGGWAVVTLDSPPGEIHAGEPWTVGFTVLQHGQTPVHNLGPGSPVEPLLIATNADGRRVEAQATPTEEVGHFVAEVTFPSEGSWEWTIHPNPLAGESLFEPLTVMAARPAAAEAVV
;
A
#
# COMPACT_ATOMS: atom_id res chain seq x y z
N MET A 1 29.58 14.44 -41.60
CA MET A 1 29.91 13.28 -40.78
C MET A 1 29.88 13.60 -39.31
N LYS A 2 30.51 14.67 -38.83
CA LYS A 2 30.47 15.01 -37.38
C LYS A 2 29.08 15.27 -36.85
N ARG A 3 28.16 15.83 -37.64
CA ARG A 3 26.78 16.12 -37.26
C ARG A 3 25.91 14.85 -37.08
N ALA A 4 26.18 13.84 -37.90
CA ALA A 4 25.47 12.55 -37.79
C ALA A 4 25.90 11.78 -36.54
N SER A 5 27.18 11.85 -36.19
CA SER A 5 27.70 11.20 -34.98
C SER A 5 27.14 11.80 -33.70
N VAL A 6 26.98 13.12 -33.65
CA VAL A 6 26.39 13.82 -32.51
C VAL A 6 24.90 13.46 -32.36
N LEU A 7 24.17 13.35 -33.48
CA LEU A 7 22.77 12.97 -33.45
C LEU A 7 22.57 11.56 -32.92
N VAL A 8 23.41 10.62 -33.33
CA VAL A 8 23.37 9.25 -32.86
C VAL A 8 23.62 9.17 -31.34
N ILE A 9 24.59 9.91 -30.83
CA ILE A 9 24.90 9.96 -29.41
C ILE A 9 23.72 10.53 -28.61
N VAL A 10 23.08 11.58 -29.10
CA VAL A 10 21.91 12.17 -28.42
C VAL A 10 20.74 11.22 -28.40
N VAL A 11 20.48 10.49 -29.48
CA VAL A 11 19.40 9.51 -29.53
C VAL A 11 19.68 8.34 -28.57
N MET A 12 20.91 7.87 -28.49
CA MET A 12 21.28 6.81 -27.54
C MET A 12 21.16 7.27 -26.08
N ALA A 13 21.51 8.51 -25.79
CA ALA A 13 21.36 9.07 -24.44
C ALA A 13 19.89 9.17 -24.02
N LEU A 14 19.01 9.56 -24.95
CA LEU A 14 17.57 9.62 -24.71
C LEU A 14 16.95 8.23 -24.45
N LEU A 15 17.41 7.22 -25.19
CA LEU A 15 16.95 5.85 -24.98
C LEU A 15 17.42 5.27 -23.64
N ALA A 16 18.62 5.64 -23.19
CA ALA A 16 19.13 5.21 -21.90
C ALA A 16 18.33 5.81 -20.74
N THR A 17 17.87 7.05 -20.86
CA THR A 17 17.07 7.70 -19.82
C THR A 17 15.67 7.09 -19.70
N THR A 18 15.04 6.68 -20.81
CA THR A 18 13.75 6.00 -20.76
C THR A 18 13.83 4.60 -20.15
N ALA A 19 14.94 3.89 -20.37
CA ALA A 19 15.16 2.59 -19.74
C ALA A 19 15.30 2.71 -18.23
N ALA A 20 15.90 3.78 -17.72
CA ALA A 20 16.05 4.01 -16.28
C ALA A 20 14.70 4.25 -15.58
N VAL A 21 13.74 4.88 -16.26
CA VAL A 21 12.39 5.12 -15.72
C VAL A 21 11.60 3.81 -15.64
N LEU A 22 11.82 2.89 -16.56
CA LEU A 22 11.15 1.58 -16.57
C LEU A 22 11.76 0.59 -15.57
N ALA A 23 12.95 0.89 -15.02
CA ALA A 23 13.61 0.06 -14.03
C ALA A 23 13.06 0.24 -12.62
N GLY A 24 12.16 1.22 -12.38
CA GLY A 24 11.47 1.39 -11.12
C GLY A 24 10.61 0.15 -10.84
N GLY A 25 10.88 -0.57 -9.79
CA GLY A 25 10.20 -1.79 -9.47
C GLY A 25 8.71 -1.60 -9.18
N TRP A 26 7.95 -2.65 -9.39
CA TRP A 26 6.54 -2.73 -9.04
C TRP A 26 6.33 -3.88 -8.05
N ALA A 27 5.22 -3.81 -7.34
CA ALA A 27 4.89 -4.84 -6.36
C ALA A 27 3.40 -5.16 -6.36
N VAL A 28 3.10 -6.34 -5.85
CA VAL A 28 1.74 -6.80 -5.56
C VAL A 28 1.62 -6.92 -4.05
N VAL A 29 0.47 -6.56 -3.53
CA VAL A 29 0.14 -6.73 -2.11
C VAL A 29 -0.87 -7.86 -1.97
N THR A 30 -0.55 -8.82 -1.12
CA THR A 30 -1.41 -9.97 -0.84
C THR A 30 -1.83 -9.96 0.62
N LEU A 31 -3.12 -9.98 0.88
CA LEU A 31 -3.63 -10.01 2.25
C LEU A 31 -3.41 -11.39 2.88
N ASP A 32 -3.14 -11.41 4.19
CA ASP A 32 -2.99 -12.67 4.93
C ASP A 32 -4.30 -13.46 4.97
N SER A 33 -5.41 -12.73 5.08
CA SER A 33 -6.75 -13.31 5.12
C SER A 33 -7.77 -12.26 4.67
N PRO A 34 -8.97 -12.68 4.27
CA PRO A 34 -10.04 -11.73 3.98
C PRO A 34 -10.34 -10.86 5.21
N PRO A 35 -10.67 -9.57 5.01
CA PRO A 35 -11.04 -8.70 6.13
C PRO A 35 -12.19 -9.29 6.94
N GLY A 36 -12.04 -9.25 8.25
CA GLY A 36 -13.08 -9.69 9.16
C GLY A 36 -14.04 -8.57 9.52
N GLU A 37 -14.67 -8.69 10.68
CA GLU A 37 -15.62 -7.71 11.18
C GLU A 37 -14.91 -6.43 11.60
N ILE A 38 -15.43 -5.29 11.14
CA ILE A 38 -14.87 -3.97 11.42
C ILE A 38 -15.97 -3.10 12.00
N HIS A 39 -15.69 -2.43 13.12
CA HIS A 39 -16.62 -1.49 13.74
C HIS A 39 -16.02 -0.08 13.79
N ALA A 40 -16.85 0.92 13.54
CA ALA A 40 -16.43 2.30 13.65
C ALA A 40 -15.90 2.60 15.05
N GLY A 41 -14.82 3.37 15.14
CA GLY A 41 -14.20 3.76 16.40
C GLY A 41 -13.32 2.71 17.05
N GLU A 42 -13.26 1.49 16.51
CA GLU A 42 -12.39 0.43 17.03
C GLU A 42 -11.19 0.19 16.11
N PRO A 43 -10.00 0.00 16.66
CA PRO A 43 -8.84 -0.33 15.84
C PRO A 43 -9.05 -1.64 15.08
N TRP A 44 -8.73 -1.63 13.80
CA TRP A 44 -8.73 -2.82 12.95
C TRP A 44 -7.33 -3.01 12.38
N THR A 45 -6.82 -4.20 12.51
CA THR A 45 -5.48 -4.54 12.04
C THR A 45 -5.55 -5.47 10.85
N VAL A 46 -4.79 -5.16 9.82
CA VAL A 46 -4.68 -5.99 8.62
C VAL A 46 -3.22 -6.33 8.37
N GLY A 47 -2.95 -7.61 8.12
CA GLY A 47 -1.63 -8.09 7.74
C GLY A 47 -1.57 -8.39 6.25
N PHE A 48 -0.42 -8.15 5.64
CA PHE A 48 -0.24 -8.36 4.22
C PHE A 48 1.23 -8.53 3.87
N THR A 49 1.49 -9.09 2.69
CA THR A 49 2.83 -9.27 2.15
C THR A 49 3.01 -8.43 0.89
N VAL A 50 4.14 -7.73 0.80
CA VAL A 50 4.54 -7.00 -0.39
C VAL A 50 5.49 -7.88 -1.21
N LEU A 51 5.09 -8.20 -2.42
CA LEU A 51 5.84 -9.05 -3.34
C LEU A 51 6.38 -8.21 -4.50
N GLN A 52 7.68 -7.97 -4.51
CA GLN A 52 8.33 -7.30 -5.62
C GLN A 52 8.18 -8.15 -6.89
N HIS A 53 7.72 -7.54 -7.97
CA HIS A 53 7.40 -8.21 -9.23
C HIS A 53 6.42 -9.38 -9.07
N GLY A 54 5.59 -9.34 -8.00
CA GLY A 54 4.63 -10.40 -7.72
C GLY A 54 5.23 -11.69 -7.22
N GLN A 55 6.51 -11.73 -6.89
CA GLN A 55 7.23 -12.97 -6.57
C GLN A 55 8.04 -12.91 -5.28
N THR A 56 8.77 -11.83 -5.04
CA THR A 56 9.77 -11.79 -3.98
C THR A 56 9.32 -10.91 -2.82
N PRO A 57 9.12 -11.47 -1.61
CA PRO A 57 8.84 -10.65 -0.44
C PRO A 57 9.98 -9.67 -0.19
N VAL A 58 9.66 -8.41 0.12
CA VAL A 58 10.66 -7.37 0.24
C VAL A 58 10.34 -6.36 1.35
N HIS A 59 11.35 -6.08 2.20
CA HIS A 59 11.31 -5.01 3.19
C HIS A 59 12.11 -3.80 2.74
N ASN A 60 13.18 -4.03 2.01
CA ASN A 60 14.12 -3.00 1.58
C ASN A 60 14.52 -3.22 0.13
N LEU A 61 14.70 -2.12 -0.57
CA LEU A 61 15.15 -2.13 -1.96
C LEU A 61 16.65 -1.89 -2.07
N GLY A 62 17.32 -1.79 -0.93
CA GLY A 62 18.74 -1.52 -0.79
C GLY A 62 19.00 -0.70 0.46
N PRO A 63 20.28 -0.42 0.81
CA PRO A 63 20.60 0.37 1.98
C PRO A 63 19.93 1.73 1.96
N GLY A 64 19.20 2.08 3.01
CA GLY A 64 18.50 3.35 3.11
C GLY A 64 17.24 3.48 2.25
N SER A 65 16.74 2.37 1.70
CA SER A 65 15.54 2.38 0.85
C SER A 65 14.49 1.41 1.36
N PRO A 66 13.88 1.68 2.52
CA PRO A 66 12.86 0.79 3.07
C PRO A 66 11.58 0.83 2.23
N VAL A 67 10.87 -0.28 2.23
CA VAL A 67 9.51 -0.33 1.70
C VAL A 67 8.57 0.19 2.80
N GLU A 68 7.73 1.16 2.46
CA GLU A 68 6.86 1.84 3.41
C GLU A 68 5.41 1.84 2.90
N PRO A 69 4.73 0.70 3.02
CA PRO A 69 3.37 0.61 2.50
C PRO A 69 2.41 1.53 3.24
N LEU A 70 1.51 2.15 2.48
CA LEU A 70 0.50 3.05 3.01
C LEU A 70 -0.89 2.54 2.65
N LEU A 71 -1.71 2.31 3.65
CA LEU A 71 -3.12 1.99 3.48
C LEU A 71 -3.91 3.29 3.39
N ILE A 72 -4.77 3.39 2.40
CA ILE A 72 -5.65 4.54 2.19
C ILE A 72 -7.06 4.02 2.02
N ALA A 73 -8.01 4.60 2.74
CA ALA A 73 -9.42 4.27 2.61
C ALA A 73 -10.27 5.54 2.51
N THR A 74 -11.30 5.51 1.68
CA THR A 74 -12.17 6.65 1.43
C THR A 74 -13.63 6.18 1.36
N ASN A 75 -14.52 6.93 1.98
CA ASN A 75 -15.95 6.62 1.92
C ASN A 75 -16.68 7.49 0.87
N ALA A 76 -17.99 7.26 0.71
CA ALA A 76 -18.80 7.99 -0.24
C ALA A 76 -18.89 9.49 0.05
N ASP A 77 -18.72 9.90 1.31
CA ASP A 77 -18.75 11.30 1.70
C ASP A 77 -17.43 12.02 1.44
N GLY A 78 -16.43 11.33 0.91
CA GLY A 78 -15.11 11.87 0.65
C GLY A 78 -14.19 11.88 1.87
N ARG A 79 -14.59 11.27 2.98
CA ARG A 79 -13.70 11.12 4.13
C ARG A 79 -12.60 10.15 3.82
N ARG A 80 -11.42 10.46 4.26
CA ARG A 80 -10.22 9.68 4.01
C ARG A 80 -9.50 9.35 5.30
N VAL A 81 -9.08 8.12 5.44
CA VAL A 81 -8.20 7.68 6.50
C VAL A 81 -6.96 7.04 5.90
N GLU A 82 -5.84 7.19 6.55
CA GLU A 82 -4.58 6.62 6.12
C GLU A 82 -3.90 5.93 7.29
N ALA A 83 -3.17 4.86 6.99
CA ALA A 83 -2.37 4.16 7.99
C ALA A 83 -1.05 3.71 7.39
N GLN A 84 0.05 4.14 7.98
CA GLN A 84 1.36 3.67 7.61
C GLN A 84 1.55 2.26 8.17
N ALA A 85 1.93 1.32 7.32
CA ALA A 85 2.17 -0.04 7.76
C ALA A 85 3.53 -0.17 8.46
N THR A 86 3.62 -1.13 9.35
CA THR A 86 4.82 -1.45 10.10
C THR A 86 5.33 -2.83 9.67
N PRO A 87 6.64 -3.00 9.41
CA PRO A 87 7.18 -4.29 9.07
C PRO A 87 7.14 -5.23 10.28
N THR A 88 6.96 -6.52 10.00
CA THR A 88 7.06 -7.58 11.00
C THR A 88 8.43 -8.27 10.92
N GLU A 89 8.67 -9.30 11.69
CA GLU A 89 9.91 -10.05 11.61
C GLU A 89 10.02 -10.89 10.33
N GLU A 90 8.88 -11.17 9.69
CA GLU A 90 8.88 -11.93 8.45
C GLU A 90 9.15 -10.99 7.27
N VAL A 91 10.12 -11.34 6.44
CA VAL A 91 10.52 -10.51 5.29
C VAL A 91 9.33 -10.27 4.35
N GLY A 92 9.09 -9.02 4.01
CA GLY A 92 8.01 -8.60 3.12
C GLY A 92 6.66 -8.52 3.77
N HIS A 93 6.53 -8.89 5.03
CA HIS A 93 5.28 -8.88 5.76
C HIS A 93 5.12 -7.61 6.59
N PHE A 94 3.94 -7.00 6.50
CA PHE A 94 3.59 -5.75 7.17
C PHE A 94 2.24 -5.87 7.84
N VAL A 95 2.02 -5.01 8.83
CA VAL A 95 0.71 -4.83 9.44
C VAL A 95 0.36 -3.36 9.47
N ALA A 96 -0.90 -3.05 9.24
CA ALA A 96 -1.43 -1.71 9.36
C ALA A 96 -2.61 -1.72 10.32
N GLU A 97 -2.71 -0.69 11.15
CA GLU A 97 -3.83 -0.49 12.06
C GLU A 97 -4.57 0.77 11.67
N VAL A 98 -5.88 0.65 11.52
CA VAL A 98 -6.72 1.76 11.10
C VAL A 98 -7.97 1.81 11.95
N THR A 99 -8.42 3.01 12.27
CA THR A 99 -9.69 3.22 12.96
C THR A 99 -10.59 4.03 12.05
N PHE A 100 -11.72 3.46 11.65
CA PHE A 100 -12.68 4.15 10.79
C PHE A 100 -13.59 5.04 11.62
N PRO A 101 -13.76 6.32 11.23
CA PRO A 101 -14.56 7.26 12.01
C PRO A 101 -16.06 7.06 11.88
N SER A 102 -16.52 6.36 10.86
CA SER A 102 -17.93 6.15 10.61
C SER A 102 -18.24 4.82 9.94
N GLU A 103 -19.44 4.33 10.16
CA GLU A 103 -19.92 3.12 9.51
C GLU A 103 -20.19 3.33 8.02
N GLY A 104 -20.32 2.26 7.29
CA GLY A 104 -20.65 2.27 5.87
C GLY A 104 -19.59 1.57 5.02
N SER A 105 -19.68 1.80 3.72
CA SER A 105 -18.75 1.22 2.76
C SER A 105 -17.54 2.13 2.57
N TRP A 106 -16.36 1.52 2.62
CA TRP A 106 -15.10 2.21 2.41
C TRP A 106 -14.31 1.53 1.30
N GLU A 107 -13.96 2.29 0.28
CA GLU A 107 -13.01 1.82 -0.73
C GLU A 107 -11.61 1.98 -0.18
N TRP A 108 -10.76 1.00 -0.44
CA TRP A 108 -9.40 1.03 0.12
C TRP A 108 -8.38 0.42 -0.82
N THR A 109 -7.15 0.83 -0.59
CA THR A 109 -5.99 0.33 -1.33
C THR A 109 -4.76 0.37 -0.44
N ILE A 110 -3.74 -0.38 -0.82
CA ILE A 110 -2.42 -0.34 -0.19
C ILE A 110 -1.40 0.01 -1.27
N HIS A 111 -0.69 1.10 -1.06
CA HIS A 111 0.40 1.53 -1.94
C HIS A 111 1.72 1.01 -1.39
N PRO A 112 2.44 0.16 -2.12
CA PRO A 112 3.69 -0.43 -1.62
C PRO A 112 4.89 0.50 -1.81
N ASN A 113 4.80 1.73 -1.38
CA ASN A 113 5.83 2.75 -1.58
C ASN A 113 7.23 2.31 -1.16
N PRO A 114 8.29 2.67 -1.87
CA PRO A 114 8.31 3.48 -3.10
C PRO A 114 8.09 2.67 -4.38
N LEU A 115 7.78 1.39 -4.27
CA LEU A 115 7.47 0.57 -5.43
C LEU A 115 6.18 1.06 -6.11
N ALA A 116 6.12 0.95 -7.42
CA ALA A 116 4.92 1.27 -8.16
C ALA A 116 3.87 0.18 -7.95
N GLY A 117 2.62 0.56 -8.14
CA GLY A 117 1.48 -0.34 -7.99
C GLY A 117 0.61 0.03 -6.82
N GLU A 118 -0.62 -0.37 -6.92
CA GLU A 118 -1.57 -0.31 -5.83
C GLU A 118 -2.43 -1.55 -5.93
N SER A 119 -2.82 -2.06 -4.81
CA SER A 119 -3.69 -3.23 -4.77
C SER A 119 -5.10 -2.76 -4.47
N LEU A 120 -6.00 -3.03 -5.41
CA LEU A 120 -7.42 -2.73 -5.27
C LEU A 120 -8.11 -3.95 -4.66
N PHE A 121 -8.87 -3.71 -3.62
CA PHE A 121 -9.58 -4.75 -2.90
C PHE A 121 -11.08 -4.50 -2.94
N GLU A 122 -11.86 -5.50 -2.57
CA GLU A 122 -13.29 -5.33 -2.36
C GLU A 122 -13.51 -4.27 -1.28
N PRO A 123 -14.53 -3.40 -1.40
CA PRO A 123 -14.80 -2.41 -0.37
C PRO A 123 -15.01 -3.04 1.00
N LEU A 124 -14.57 -2.34 2.03
CA LEU A 124 -14.80 -2.76 3.42
C LEU A 124 -16.18 -2.31 3.86
N THR A 125 -16.87 -3.18 4.59
CA THR A 125 -18.10 -2.81 5.28
C THR A 125 -17.76 -2.54 6.74
N VAL A 126 -17.86 -1.28 7.14
CA VAL A 126 -17.62 -0.87 8.52
C VAL A 126 -18.98 -0.80 9.22
N MET A 127 -19.09 -1.55 10.29
CA MET A 127 -20.32 -1.64 11.08
C MET A 127 -20.41 -0.49 12.07
N ALA A 128 -21.61 -0.22 12.56
CA ALA A 128 -21.81 0.82 13.57
C ALA A 128 -20.91 0.59 14.79
N ALA A 129 -20.53 1.67 15.44
CA ALA A 129 -19.78 1.61 16.68
C ALA A 129 -20.52 0.75 17.70
N ARG A 130 -19.80 -0.12 18.38
CA ARG A 130 -20.42 -0.89 19.47
C ARG A 130 -20.71 0.01 20.64
N PRO A 131 -21.82 -0.20 21.36
CA PRO A 131 -22.03 0.52 22.60
C PRO A 131 -20.89 0.23 23.56
N ALA A 132 -20.57 1.25 24.30
CA ALA A 132 -19.53 1.13 25.27
C ALA A 132 -20.04 0.35 26.44
N ALA A 133 -20.05 -0.64 26.45
CA ALA A 133 -20.69 -1.24 27.26
C ALA A 133 -20.33 -1.52 28.46
N ALA A 134 -19.73 -1.60 28.32
CA ALA A 134 -19.46 -1.95 29.17
C ALA A 134 -19.73 -2.01 30.28
N GLU A 135 -19.64 -1.56 30.20
CA GLU A 135 -19.71 -1.36 31.07
C GLU A 135 -20.43 -1.64 31.92
N ALA A 136 -20.65 -1.70 31.78
CA ALA A 136 -21.21 -1.72 32.52
C ALA A 136 -21.36 -2.25 33.55
N VAL A 137 -21.42 -2.56 33.77
CA VAL A 137 -21.70 -2.93 34.57
C VAL A 137 -21.78 -3.28 35.53
N VAL A 138 -21.83 -3.37 36.00
CA VAL A 138 -21.94 -3.70 36.90
C VAL A 138 -22.25 -3.91 37.74
#